data_54a9fa08c526840b16b6c70e735f424f
#
_entry.id   54a9fa08c526840b16b6c70e735f424f
#
_cell.length_a   1.000
_cell.length_b   1.000
_cell.length_c   1.000
_cell.angle_alpha   90.00
_cell.angle_beta   90.00
_cell.angle_gamma   90.00
#
_symmetry.space_group_name_H-M   'P 1'
#
loop_
_entity.id
_entity.type
_entity.pdbx_description
1 polymer ?
#
loop_
_entity_poly.entity_id
_entity_poly.type
_entity_poly.pdbx_seq_one_letter_code
_entity_poly.pdbx_strand_id
1 'polypeptide(L)'
;EGAGYNIVKTLVGHGIGRELHDPPQIPGFLKGSIEDSPLLEEGMTIAIEIIYAMGSGVIVYGNSDGWTLATQDRSLSAVFEHSVVIAREGPVILTKADA
;
A
#
# COMPACT_ATOMS: atom_id res chain seq x y z
N GLU A 1 0.04 -12.75 -2.67
CA GLU A 1 0.89 -13.92 -2.30
C GLU A 1 0.43 -15.20 -3.00
N GLY A 2 -0.85 -15.40 -3.19
CA GLY A 2 -1.36 -16.60 -3.86
C GLY A 2 -0.85 -16.83 -5.28
N ALA A 3 -0.38 -15.79 -5.97
CA ALA A 3 0.21 -15.89 -7.30
C ALA A 3 1.73 -16.13 -7.29
N GLY A 4 2.33 -16.32 -6.10
CA GLY A 4 3.76 -16.60 -5.96
C GLY A 4 4.65 -15.38 -5.76
N TYR A 5 4.06 -14.19 -5.56
CA TYR A 5 4.80 -12.97 -5.27
C TYR A 5 4.84 -12.72 -3.76
N ASN A 6 5.84 -11.96 -3.33
CA ASN A 6 6.00 -11.60 -1.92
C ASN A 6 5.68 -10.12 -1.70
N ILE A 7 4.89 -9.85 -0.68
CA ILE A 7 4.51 -8.49 -0.29
C ILE A 7 5.66 -7.81 0.47
N VAL A 8 5.91 -6.55 0.14
CA VAL A 8 6.77 -5.67 0.93
C VAL A 8 5.91 -5.15 2.10
N LYS A 9 6.11 -5.69 3.29
CA LYS A 9 5.25 -5.45 4.45
C LYS A 9 5.57 -4.17 5.21
N THR A 10 6.75 -3.62 5.01
CA THR A 10 7.23 -2.43 5.73
C THR A 10 6.74 -1.11 5.14
N LEU A 11 6.23 -1.14 3.91
CA LEU A 11 5.60 0.00 3.27
C LEU A 11 4.12 -0.31 3.06
N VAL A 12 3.26 0.58 3.51
CA VAL A 12 1.82 0.37 3.53
C VAL A 12 1.09 1.58 2.96
N GLY A 13 -0.15 1.38 2.55
CA GLY A 13 -1.05 2.46 2.24
C GLY A 13 -1.42 3.26 3.49
N HIS A 14 -2.16 4.33 3.31
CA HIS A 14 -2.41 5.30 4.39
C HIS A 14 -3.67 6.12 4.12
N GLY A 15 -4.18 6.76 5.16
CA GLY A 15 -5.16 7.82 5.01
C GLY A 15 -4.56 9.03 4.30
N ILE A 16 -5.42 9.82 3.71
CA ILE A 16 -5.09 11.11 3.09
C ILE A 16 -6.03 12.15 3.68
N GLY A 17 -5.48 13.20 4.27
CA GLY A 17 -6.24 14.28 4.86
C GLY A 17 -5.54 15.60 4.63
N ARG A 18 -5.38 16.40 5.67
CA ARG A 18 -4.57 17.62 5.60
C ARG A 18 -3.13 17.31 5.29
N GLU A 19 -2.65 16.17 5.77
CA GLU A 19 -1.34 15.63 5.44
C GLU A 19 -1.46 14.56 4.36
N LEU A 20 -0.43 14.42 3.56
CA LEU A 20 -0.38 13.38 2.52
C LEU A 20 -0.47 11.99 3.15
N HIS A 21 0.19 11.80 4.29
CA HIS A 21 0.19 10.56 5.04
C HIS A 21 -0.51 10.77 6.38
N ASP A 22 -1.78 10.41 6.42
CA ASP A 22 -2.61 10.46 7.63
C ASP A 22 -3.04 9.06 8.06
N PRO A 23 -3.41 8.87 9.33
CA PRO A 23 -4.05 7.61 9.75
C PRO A 23 -5.35 7.35 8.96
N PRO A 24 -5.78 6.09 8.83
CA PRO A 24 -5.13 4.89 9.33
C PRO A 24 -4.06 4.33 8.40
N GLN A 25 -3.23 3.40 8.90
CA GLN A 25 -2.39 2.58 8.02
C GLN A 25 -3.27 1.57 7.28
N ILE A 26 -2.96 1.36 6.00
CA ILE A 26 -3.69 0.44 5.11
C ILE A 26 -2.69 -0.60 4.61
N PRO A 27 -2.44 -1.68 5.37
CA PRO A 27 -1.51 -2.73 4.94
C PRO A 27 -1.99 -3.41 3.65
N GLY A 28 -1.05 -3.82 2.81
CA GLY A 28 -1.31 -4.61 1.61
C GLY A 28 -1.48 -6.10 1.89
N PHE A 29 -1.59 -6.48 3.15
CA PHE A 29 -1.78 -7.86 3.61
C PHE A 29 -2.65 -7.87 4.86
N LEU A 30 -3.25 -9.02 5.18
CA LEU A 30 -4.04 -9.14 6.40
C LEU A 30 -3.12 -9.22 7.62
N LYS A 31 -3.17 -8.17 8.44
CA LYS A 31 -2.39 -8.07 9.67
C LYS A 31 -3.30 -8.38 10.86
N GLY A 32 -3.20 -9.60 11.37
CA GLY A 32 -4.07 -10.06 12.43
C GLY A 32 -5.45 -10.48 11.93
N SER A 33 -6.49 -10.27 12.72
CA SER A 33 -7.85 -10.59 12.33
C SER A 33 -8.57 -9.40 11.71
N ILE A 34 -9.57 -9.67 10.88
CA ILE A 34 -10.38 -8.63 10.25
C ILE A 34 -11.11 -7.78 11.31
N GLU A 35 -11.54 -8.42 12.38
CA GLU A 35 -12.28 -7.75 13.46
C GLU A 35 -11.46 -6.70 14.20
N ASP A 36 -10.14 -6.84 14.18
CA ASP A 36 -9.21 -5.90 14.80
C ASP A 36 -8.81 -4.76 13.86
N SER A 37 -9.27 -4.79 12.60
CA SER A 37 -8.97 -3.77 11.62
C SER A 37 -9.81 -2.51 11.84
N PRO A 38 -9.25 -1.31 11.56
CA PRO A 38 -10.04 -0.10 11.59
C PRO A 38 -11.20 -0.15 10.60
N LEU A 39 -12.35 0.36 11.02
CA LEU A 39 -13.50 0.48 10.14
C LEU A 39 -13.33 1.69 9.23
N LEU A 40 -13.55 1.49 7.94
CA LEU A 40 -13.57 2.61 6.99
C LEU A 40 -14.92 3.33 7.08
N GLU A 41 -14.87 4.65 7.17
CA GLU A 41 -16.06 5.49 7.30
C GLU A 41 -16.26 6.33 6.05
N GLU A 42 -17.51 6.64 5.74
CA GLU A 42 -17.87 7.54 4.65
C GLU A 42 -17.14 8.89 4.78
N GLY A 43 -16.61 9.35 3.66
CA GLY A 43 -15.83 10.59 3.59
C GLY A 43 -14.33 10.41 3.77
N MET A 44 -13.87 9.26 4.25
CA MET A 44 -12.45 8.98 4.31
C MET A 44 -11.83 8.93 2.92
N THR A 45 -10.65 9.51 2.78
CA THR A 45 -9.80 9.36 1.60
C THR A 45 -8.56 8.58 2.01
N ILE A 46 -8.26 7.52 1.28
CA ILE A 46 -7.14 6.63 1.58
C ILE A 46 -6.31 6.37 0.33
N ALA A 47 -5.03 6.09 0.53
CA ALA A 47 -4.17 5.54 -0.50
C ALA A 47 -4.07 4.03 -0.28
N ILE A 48 -4.49 3.26 -1.27
CA ILE A 48 -4.27 1.81 -1.31
C ILE A 48 -3.02 1.60 -2.12
N GLU A 49 -1.97 1.15 -1.46
CA GLU A 49 -0.64 1.01 -2.03
C GLU A 49 -0.15 -0.41 -1.82
N ILE A 50 0.09 -1.12 -2.91
CA ILE A 50 0.57 -2.50 -2.89
C ILE A 50 1.94 -2.53 -3.54
N ILE A 51 2.94 -2.95 -2.77
CA ILE A 51 4.30 -3.14 -3.24
C ILE A 51 4.64 -4.61 -3.09
N TYR A 52 5.05 -5.24 -4.17
CA TYR A 52 5.38 -6.66 -4.16
C TYR A 52 6.63 -6.94 -4.98
N ALA A 53 7.24 -8.09 -4.73
CA ALA A 53 8.48 -8.51 -5.38
C ALA A 53 8.36 -9.94 -5.90
N MET A 54 9.10 -10.24 -6.96
CA MET A 54 9.21 -11.60 -7.48
C MET A 54 9.98 -12.52 -6.54
N GLY A 55 10.92 -11.97 -5.77
CA GLY A 55 11.71 -12.68 -4.76
C GLY A 55 11.42 -12.17 -3.36
N SER A 56 12.45 -11.74 -2.64
CA SER A 56 12.31 -11.29 -1.25
C SER A 56 11.44 -10.05 -1.12
N GLY A 57 10.51 -10.08 -0.18
CA GLY A 57 9.75 -8.90 0.25
C GLY A 57 10.48 -8.00 1.24
N VAL A 58 11.70 -8.36 1.63
CA VAL A 58 12.54 -7.53 2.49
C VAL A 58 13.19 -6.43 1.65
N ILE A 59 13.14 -5.19 2.13
CA ILE A 59 13.75 -4.06 1.46
C ILE A 59 14.98 -3.57 2.22
N VAL A 60 15.93 -3.06 1.44
CA VAL A 60 17.18 -2.48 1.95
C VAL A 60 17.44 -1.17 1.21
N TYR A 61 18.37 -0.35 1.70
CA TYR A 61 18.82 0.79 0.93
C TYR A 61 19.56 0.32 -0.33
N GLY A 62 19.17 0.87 -1.48
CA GLY A 62 19.74 0.49 -2.78
C GLY A 62 21.13 1.04 -3.05
N ASN A 63 21.46 2.15 -2.38
CA ASN A 63 22.75 2.82 -2.47
C ASN A 63 22.96 3.69 -1.20
N SER A 64 23.94 4.59 -1.23
CA SER A 64 24.29 5.42 -0.08
C SER A 64 23.57 6.77 0.00
N ASP A 65 22.52 6.99 -0.82
CA ASP A 65 21.77 8.25 -0.80
C ASP A 65 20.81 8.39 0.39
N GLY A 66 20.60 7.32 1.16
CA GLY A 66 19.68 7.31 2.32
C GLY A 66 18.20 7.33 1.93
N TRP A 67 17.87 7.19 0.64
CA TRP A 67 16.53 7.32 0.11
C TRP A 67 16.11 6.13 -0.76
N THR A 68 16.94 5.72 -1.71
CA THR A 68 16.63 4.67 -2.67
C THR A 68 16.50 3.32 -1.99
N LEU A 69 15.36 2.66 -2.19
CA LEU A 69 15.07 1.34 -1.66
C LEU A 69 15.15 0.30 -2.77
N ALA A 70 15.59 -0.90 -2.40
CA ALA A 70 15.67 -2.05 -3.31
C ALA A 70 15.26 -3.32 -2.56
N THR A 71 14.85 -4.34 -3.31
CA THR A 71 14.67 -5.67 -2.74
C THR A 71 16.01 -6.21 -2.28
N GLN A 72 16.02 -6.93 -1.16
CA GLN A 72 17.24 -7.47 -0.57
C GLN A 72 18.00 -8.39 -1.55
N ASP A 73 17.27 -9.18 -2.32
CA ASP A 73 17.84 -10.13 -3.29
C ASP A 73 17.94 -9.57 -4.72
N ARG A 74 17.65 -8.26 -4.89
CA ARG A 74 17.65 -7.56 -6.20
C ARG A 74 16.65 -8.11 -7.20
N SER A 75 15.64 -8.85 -6.76
CA SER A 75 14.54 -9.28 -7.61
C SER A 75 13.69 -8.09 -8.07
N LEU A 76 12.97 -8.26 -9.18
CA LEU A 76 12.05 -7.25 -9.68
C LEU A 76 10.92 -7.01 -8.70
N SER A 77 10.53 -5.75 -8.57
CA SER A 77 9.40 -5.33 -7.76
C SER A 77 8.51 -4.38 -8.55
N ALA A 78 7.28 -4.25 -8.09
CA ALA A 78 6.32 -3.32 -8.66
C ALA A 78 5.48 -2.70 -7.55
N VAL A 79 4.97 -1.51 -7.82
CA VAL A 79 4.03 -0.82 -6.94
C VAL A 79 2.80 -0.42 -7.75
N PHE A 80 1.63 -0.64 -7.15
CA PHE A 80 0.36 -0.13 -7.66
C PHE A 80 -0.31 0.65 -6.53
N GLU A 81 -0.75 1.85 -6.86
CA GLU A 81 -1.35 2.75 -5.89
C GLU A 81 -2.53 3.49 -6.50
N HIS A 82 -3.60 3.58 -5.72
CA HIS A 82 -4.73 4.45 -6.03
C HIS A 82 -5.13 5.26 -4.81
N SER A 83 -5.58 6.49 -5.06
CA SER A 83 -6.32 7.26 -4.08
C SER A 83 -7.80 6.92 -4.22
N VAL A 84 -8.44 6.60 -3.10
CA VAL A 84 -9.81 6.11 -3.04
C VAL A 84 -10.58 6.91 -2.00
N VAL A 85 -11.77 7.37 -2.34
CA VAL A 85 -12.69 7.95 -1.37
C VAL A 85 -13.74 6.91 -0.98
N ILE A 86 -14.05 6.83 0.30
CA ILE A 86 -15.11 5.96 0.81
C ILE A 86 -16.41 6.74 0.73
N ALA A 87 -17.20 6.43 -0.29
CA ALA A 87 -18.51 7.03 -0.50
C ALA A 87 -19.60 6.14 0.10
N ARG A 88 -20.80 6.70 0.24
CA ARG A 88 -21.93 6.00 0.86
C ARG A 88 -22.28 4.68 0.18
N GLU A 89 -22.14 4.60 -1.15
CA GLU A 89 -22.50 3.44 -1.94
C GLU A 89 -21.31 2.51 -2.24
N GLY A 90 -20.14 2.84 -1.70
CA GLY A 90 -18.91 2.07 -1.88
C GLY A 90 -17.72 2.94 -2.24
N PRO A 91 -16.55 2.34 -2.44
CA PRO A 91 -15.33 3.06 -2.76
C PRO A 91 -15.37 3.64 -4.19
N VAL A 92 -14.83 4.84 -4.33
CA VAL A 92 -14.63 5.48 -5.63
C VAL A 92 -13.15 5.70 -5.85
N ILE A 93 -12.61 5.16 -6.93
CA ILE A 93 -11.20 5.32 -7.29
C ILE A 93 -11.03 6.69 -7.95
N LEU A 94 -10.31 7.59 -7.31
CA LEU A 94 -10.08 8.96 -7.78
C LEU A 94 -9.01 9.03 -8.87
N THR A 95 -8.07 8.10 -8.87
CA THR A 95 -6.91 8.08 -9.77
C THR A 95 -7.02 7.03 -10.87
N LYS A 96 -8.24 6.61 -11.18
CA LYS A 96 -8.48 5.62 -12.22
C LYS A 96 -8.08 6.18 -13.59
N ALA A 97 -7.24 5.44 -14.30
CA ALA A 97 -6.87 5.80 -15.66
C ALA A 97 -8.02 5.46 -16.62
N ASP A 98 -8.25 6.34 -17.59
CA ASP A 98 -9.09 6.02 -18.73
C ASP A 98 -8.31 5.08 -19.65
N ALA A 99 -8.83 3.90 -19.85
CA ALA A 99 -8.18 2.89 -20.68
C ALA A 99 -8.39 3.17 -22.17
#